data_5abe303be5d9e2d2ea23c55322322e1c
#
_entry.id   5abe303be5d9e2d2ea23c55322322e1c
#
_cell.length_a   1.000
_cell.length_b   1.000
_cell.length_c   1.000
_cell.angle_alpha   90.00
_cell.angle_beta   90.00
_cell.angle_gamma   90.00
#
_symmetry.space_group_name_H-M   'P 1'
#
loop_
_entity.id
_entity.type
_entity.pdbx_description
1 polymer ?
#
loop_
_entity_poly.entity_id
_entity_poly.type
_entity_poly.pdbx_seq_one_letter_code
_entity_poly.pdbx_strand_id
1 'polypeptide(L)'
;MRSAVANARVIALGELIHDARELHLFRNRLVRCLTAHFGVSAVALESGFADMAPLHEALLQPASSVAELTRERISYGWGGVPEVQALTESMRGYNAGQPYQRRTRLYGIDLTGADGSGDFNRARRSIDELLRFLARLDPTGARSLQNAFAPFLTRFSETGFPRLSLVARDSVRAFLDSAEAVIRRAPHQNTGDSS
;
A
#
# COMPACT_ATOMS: atom_id res chain seq x y z
N MET A 1 -1.43 16.28 -25.00
CA MET A 1 -1.52 15.82 -23.59
C MET A 1 -2.67 16.48 -22.83
N ARG A 2 -2.81 17.82 -22.82
CA ARG A 2 -3.93 18.48 -22.09
C ARG A 2 -5.31 17.92 -22.45
N SER A 3 -5.62 17.79 -23.73
CA SER A 3 -6.92 17.26 -24.19
C SER A 3 -7.16 15.79 -23.79
N ALA A 4 -6.11 14.99 -23.69
CA ALA A 4 -6.23 13.58 -23.35
C ALA A 4 -6.46 13.33 -21.83
N VAL A 5 -6.04 14.27 -20.98
CA VAL A 5 -6.11 14.08 -19.51
C VAL A 5 -7.08 15.04 -18.82
N ALA A 6 -7.61 16.05 -19.51
CA ALA A 6 -8.37 17.15 -18.92
C ALA A 6 -9.59 16.69 -18.08
N ASN A 7 -10.24 15.59 -18.49
CA ASN A 7 -11.43 15.05 -17.83
C ASN A 7 -11.23 13.61 -17.32
N ALA A 8 -10.00 13.10 -17.36
CA ALA A 8 -9.72 11.75 -16.94
C ALA A 8 -9.64 11.67 -15.40
N ARG A 9 -10.43 10.80 -14.80
CA ARG A 9 -10.34 10.48 -13.37
C ARG A 9 -9.23 9.47 -13.08
N VAL A 10 -8.88 8.64 -14.05
CA VAL A 10 -7.84 7.63 -14.00
C VAL A 10 -7.01 7.71 -15.27
N ILE A 11 -5.69 7.68 -15.12
CA ILE A 11 -4.74 7.63 -16.21
C ILE A 11 -3.93 6.34 -16.03
N ALA A 12 -4.10 5.38 -16.95
CA ALA A 12 -3.34 4.14 -16.95
C ALA A 12 -2.09 4.30 -17.82
N LEU A 13 -0.95 3.96 -17.25
CA LEU A 13 0.33 3.91 -17.94
C LEU A 13 0.72 2.44 -18.11
N GLY A 14 0.54 1.92 -19.33
CA GLY A 14 0.98 0.57 -19.68
C GLY A 14 2.49 0.52 -19.90
N GLU A 15 3.05 -0.67 -19.70
CA GLU A 15 4.47 -0.94 -19.87
C GLU A 15 4.63 -2.23 -20.66
N LEU A 16 5.46 -2.20 -21.70
CA LEU A 16 5.71 -3.37 -22.56
C LEU A 16 6.80 -4.28 -22.00
N ILE A 17 7.77 -3.72 -21.30
CA ILE A 17 8.96 -4.40 -20.80
C ILE A 17 9.28 -3.79 -19.42
N HIS A 18 9.29 -4.62 -18.38
CA HIS A 18 9.52 -4.17 -17.02
C HIS A 18 10.92 -3.62 -16.75
N ASP A 19 11.92 -4.12 -17.47
CA ASP A 19 13.34 -3.79 -17.23
C ASP A 19 13.87 -2.63 -18.08
N ALA A 20 13.02 -1.94 -18.85
CA ALA A 20 13.46 -0.84 -19.69
C ALA A 20 13.60 0.46 -18.89
N ARG A 21 14.84 0.87 -18.63
CA ARG A 21 15.19 2.09 -17.91
C ARG A 21 14.50 3.33 -18.49
N GLU A 22 14.43 3.43 -19.80
CA GLU A 22 13.82 4.55 -20.54
C GLU A 22 12.34 4.69 -20.22
N LEU A 23 11.62 3.57 -20.06
CA LEU A 23 10.21 3.56 -19.68
C LEU A 23 10.02 4.08 -18.26
N HIS A 24 10.86 3.65 -17.32
CA HIS A 24 10.84 4.18 -15.96
C HIS A 24 11.13 5.68 -15.92
N LEU A 25 12.12 6.16 -16.68
CA LEU A 25 12.41 7.58 -16.77
C LEU A 25 11.25 8.39 -17.38
N PHE A 26 10.63 7.85 -18.44
CA PHE A 26 9.45 8.47 -19.05
C PHE A 26 8.28 8.53 -18.06
N ARG A 27 7.96 7.41 -17.40
CA ARG A 27 6.92 7.33 -16.36
C ARG A 27 7.17 8.36 -15.26
N ASN A 28 8.38 8.45 -14.74
CA ASN A 28 8.73 9.38 -13.67
C ASN A 28 8.53 10.85 -14.11
N ARG A 29 8.91 11.19 -15.34
CA ARG A 29 8.68 12.54 -15.90
C ARG A 29 7.19 12.83 -16.05
N LEU A 30 6.43 11.84 -16.51
CA LEU A 30 4.99 11.97 -16.68
C LEU A 30 4.28 12.12 -15.35
N VAL A 31 4.59 11.30 -14.34
CA VAL A 31 4.03 11.41 -13.00
C VAL A 31 4.30 12.81 -12.42
N ARG A 32 5.53 13.30 -12.48
CA ARG A 32 5.86 14.66 -12.01
C ARG A 32 5.04 15.74 -12.73
N CYS A 33 4.87 15.62 -14.03
CA CYS A 33 4.07 16.57 -14.82
C CYS A 33 2.59 16.51 -14.40
N LEU A 34 2.05 15.31 -14.23
CA LEU A 34 0.65 15.09 -13.88
C LEU A 34 0.33 15.58 -12.45
N THR A 35 1.21 15.33 -11.50
CA THR A 35 1.04 15.83 -10.13
C THR A 35 1.15 17.35 -10.05
N ALA A 36 2.16 17.94 -10.71
CA ALA A 36 2.42 19.37 -10.63
C ALA A 36 1.40 20.24 -11.38
N HIS A 37 0.84 19.74 -12.50
CA HIS A 37 0.08 20.59 -13.41
C HIS A 37 -1.36 20.11 -13.69
N PHE A 38 -1.72 18.88 -13.29
CA PHE A 38 -3.03 18.31 -13.59
C PHE A 38 -3.77 17.81 -12.33
N GLY A 39 -3.21 18.05 -11.15
CA GLY A 39 -3.87 17.75 -9.89
C GLY A 39 -4.01 16.25 -9.60
N VAL A 40 -3.16 15.40 -10.17
CA VAL A 40 -3.13 13.98 -9.83
C VAL A 40 -2.75 13.84 -8.36
N SER A 41 -3.65 13.28 -7.57
CA SER A 41 -3.53 13.17 -6.11
C SER A 41 -3.05 11.80 -5.63
N ALA A 42 -3.01 10.81 -6.53
CA ALA A 42 -2.56 9.46 -6.19
C ALA A 42 -1.83 8.80 -7.36
N VAL A 43 -0.83 8.01 -7.02
CA VAL A 43 -0.11 7.11 -7.92
C VAL A 43 -0.33 5.70 -7.40
N ALA A 44 -0.62 4.76 -8.30
CA ALA A 44 -0.76 3.36 -7.99
C ALA A 44 0.28 2.55 -8.77
N LEU A 45 0.97 1.65 -8.09
CA LEU A 45 1.98 0.77 -8.69
C LEU A 45 1.53 -0.69 -8.55
N GLU A 46 1.97 -1.53 -9.46
CA GLU A 46 1.89 -2.98 -9.35
C GLU A 46 2.83 -3.44 -8.22
N SER A 47 2.31 -3.43 -7.02
CA SER A 47 3.00 -3.81 -5.78
C SER A 47 1.96 -4.14 -4.73
N GLY A 48 2.34 -4.94 -3.73
CA GLY A 48 1.40 -5.36 -2.69
C GLY A 48 0.79 -4.19 -1.92
N PHE A 49 -0.54 -4.13 -1.86
CA PHE A 49 -1.26 -3.02 -1.21
C PHE A 49 -0.81 -2.79 0.24
N ALA A 50 -0.81 -3.85 1.06
CA ALA A 50 -0.42 -3.73 2.46
C ALA A 50 1.10 -3.57 2.64
N ASP A 51 1.92 -4.11 1.72
CA ASP A 51 3.38 -3.93 1.77
C ASP A 51 3.77 -2.46 1.62
N MET A 52 3.05 -1.71 0.80
CA MET A 52 3.34 -0.31 0.52
C MET A 52 2.80 0.67 1.58
N ALA A 53 1.97 0.22 2.54
CA ALA A 53 1.38 1.11 3.54
C ALA A 53 2.41 1.94 4.33
N PRO A 54 3.54 1.38 4.83
CA PRO A 54 4.56 2.19 5.51
C PRO A 54 5.23 3.22 4.61
N LEU A 55 5.47 2.91 3.34
CA LEU A 55 6.01 3.85 2.37
C LEU A 55 5.02 4.97 2.04
N HIS A 56 3.73 4.63 1.91
CA HIS A 56 2.66 5.59 1.76
C HIS A 56 2.65 6.62 2.91
N GLU A 57 2.66 6.15 4.14
CA GLU A 57 2.67 7.01 5.33
C GLU A 57 3.92 7.90 5.40
N ALA A 58 5.10 7.33 5.08
CA ALA A 58 6.35 8.09 5.07
C ALA A 58 6.34 9.20 4.01
N LEU A 59 5.76 8.96 2.83
CA LEU A 59 5.61 9.97 1.78
C LEU A 59 4.71 11.14 2.20
N LEU A 60 3.81 10.91 3.15
CA LEU A 60 2.95 11.95 3.71
C LEU A 60 3.63 12.72 4.86
N GLN A 61 4.84 12.34 5.28
CA GLN A 61 5.61 12.99 6.34
C GLN A 61 6.85 13.68 5.73
N PRO A 62 6.95 15.02 5.76
CA PRO A 62 8.00 15.76 5.04
C PRO A 62 9.44 15.41 5.46
N ALA A 63 9.63 15.06 6.74
CA ALA A 63 10.93 14.75 7.31
C ALA A 63 11.37 13.27 7.19
N SER A 64 10.50 12.39 6.68
CA SER A 64 10.79 10.96 6.62
C SER A 64 11.74 10.62 5.46
N SER A 65 12.69 9.73 5.71
CA SER A 65 13.45 9.07 4.66
C SER A 65 12.59 7.99 4.00
N VAL A 66 12.58 7.95 2.67
CA VAL A 66 11.81 6.96 1.91
C VAL A 66 12.69 5.91 1.23
N ALA A 67 14.01 6.10 1.22
CA ALA A 67 14.92 5.26 0.46
C ALA A 67 14.92 3.79 0.89
N GLU A 68 14.97 3.52 2.19
CA GLU A 68 14.93 2.17 2.74
C GLU A 68 13.56 1.52 2.54
N LEU A 69 12.49 2.25 2.88
CA LEU A 69 11.13 1.78 2.68
C LEU A 69 10.83 1.49 1.20
N THR A 70 11.37 2.28 0.27
CA THR A 70 11.23 2.01 -1.16
C THR A 70 11.83 0.66 -1.51
N ARG A 71 13.07 0.38 -1.05
CA ARG A 71 13.75 -0.89 -1.32
C ARG A 71 13.02 -2.10 -0.74
N GLU A 72 12.48 -1.94 0.47
CA GLU A 72 11.89 -3.05 1.21
C GLU A 72 10.43 -3.33 0.88
N ARG A 73 9.67 -2.29 0.49
CA ARG A 73 8.21 -2.34 0.43
C ARG A 73 7.65 -2.44 -0.97
N ILE A 74 8.41 -2.07 -2.00
CA ILE A 74 7.99 -2.27 -3.38
C ILE A 74 8.32 -3.69 -3.80
N SER A 75 7.29 -4.41 -4.26
CA SER A 75 7.33 -5.84 -4.61
C SER A 75 8.24 -6.10 -5.82
N TYR A 76 8.48 -7.38 -6.11
CA TYR A 76 9.23 -7.87 -7.28
C TYR A 76 10.69 -7.42 -7.37
N GLY A 77 11.26 -6.91 -6.27
CA GLY A 77 12.62 -6.37 -6.27
C GLY A 77 12.75 -4.98 -6.89
N TRP A 78 11.66 -4.40 -7.38
CA TRP A 78 11.69 -3.09 -8.06
C TRP A 78 12.06 -1.93 -7.15
N GLY A 79 11.89 -2.08 -5.85
CA GLY A 79 12.38 -1.09 -4.90
C GLY A 79 13.89 -0.89 -4.93
N GLY A 80 14.65 -1.85 -5.48
CA GLY A 80 16.09 -1.75 -5.74
C GLY A 80 16.44 -0.96 -7.01
N VAL A 81 15.47 -0.74 -7.91
CA VAL A 81 15.71 -0.05 -9.19
C VAL A 81 15.91 1.45 -8.95
N PRO A 82 17.03 2.05 -9.44
CA PRO A 82 17.33 3.46 -9.19
C PRO A 82 16.22 4.43 -9.64
N GLU A 83 15.57 4.14 -10.74
CA GLU A 83 14.48 4.96 -11.28
C GLU A 83 13.22 4.90 -10.42
N VAL A 84 12.96 3.77 -9.76
CA VAL A 84 11.86 3.61 -8.80
C VAL A 84 12.17 4.39 -7.52
N GLN A 85 13.40 4.35 -7.05
CA GLN A 85 13.85 5.16 -5.92
C GLN A 85 13.76 6.66 -6.25
N ALA A 86 14.15 7.06 -7.47
CA ALA A 86 14.02 8.44 -7.92
C ALA A 86 12.56 8.90 -8.02
N LEU A 87 11.61 8.00 -8.33
CA LEU A 87 10.18 8.31 -8.31
C LEU A 87 9.72 8.66 -6.90
N THR A 88 9.96 7.77 -5.93
CA THR A 88 9.51 7.96 -4.55
C THR A 88 10.16 9.18 -3.90
N GLU A 89 11.44 9.42 -4.14
CA GLU A 89 12.14 10.61 -3.65
C GLU A 89 11.60 11.90 -4.29
N SER A 90 11.28 11.88 -5.57
CA SER A 90 10.64 13.01 -6.27
C SER A 90 9.25 13.31 -5.69
N MET A 91 8.47 12.27 -5.35
CA MET A 91 7.16 12.43 -4.71
C MET A 91 7.31 13.01 -3.30
N ARG A 92 8.29 12.53 -2.53
CA ARG A 92 8.61 13.08 -1.20
C ARG A 92 8.96 14.57 -1.29
N GLY A 93 9.84 14.93 -2.23
CA GLY A 93 10.24 16.33 -2.45
C GLY A 93 9.06 17.22 -2.84
N TYR A 94 8.17 16.74 -3.70
CA TYR A 94 6.95 17.45 -4.06
C TYR A 94 6.03 17.63 -2.84
N ASN A 95 5.79 16.56 -2.08
CA ASN A 95 4.90 16.56 -0.92
C ASN A 95 5.40 17.46 0.20
N ALA A 96 6.71 17.63 0.36
CA ALA A 96 7.29 18.52 1.37
C ALA A 96 6.87 19.99 1.19
N GLY A 97 6.63 20.43 -0.05
CA GLY A 97 6.14 21.76 -0.37
C GLY A 97 4.62 21.90 -0.41
N GLN A 98 3.86 20.83 -0.09
CA GLN A 98 2.41 20.84 -0.19
C GLN A 98 1.71 20.75 1.16
N PRO A 99 0.57 21.44 1.35
CA PRO A 99 -0.30 21.17 2.48
C PRO A 99 -0.79 19.72 2.43
N TYR A 100 -1.07 19.12 3.59
CA TYR A 100 -1.37 17.68 3.72
C TYR A 100 -2.45 17.19 2.74
N GLN A 101 -3.51 17.96 2.54
CA GLN A 101 -4.63 17.62 1.66
C GLN A 101 -4.25 17.55 0.17
N ARG A 102 -3.16 18.22 -0.23
CA ARG A 102 -2.65 18.26 -1.61
C ARG A 102 -1.47 17.33 -1.85
N ARG A 103 -1.02 16.60 -0.83
CA ARG A 103 0.07 15.64 -0.99
C ARG A 103 -0.36 14.48 -1.88
N THR A 104 0.52 14.13 -2.81
CA THR A 104 0.31 12.97 -3.69
C THR A 104 0.54 11.70 -2.89
N ARG A 105 -0.42 10.78 -2.97
CA ARG A 105 -0.41 9.48 -2.30
C ARG A 105 0.17 8.40 -3.20
N LEU A 106 0.78 7.39 -2.62
CA LEU A 106 1.31 6.23 -3.32
C LEU A 106 0.65 4.97 -2.79
N TYR A 107 0.10 4.15 -3.68
CA TYR A 107 -0.57 2.90 -3.34
C TYR A 107 0.00 1.73 -4.13
N GLY A 108 0.00 0.54 -3.51
CA GLY A 108 0.06 -0.71 -4.24
C GLY A 108 -1.35 -1.12 -4.68
N ILE A 109 -1.46 -1.81 -5.81
CA ILE A 109 -2.75 -2.30 -6.34
C ILE A 109 -2.80 -3.81 -6.51
N ASP A 110 -1.76 -4.49 -6.07
CA ASP A 110 -1.68 -5.94 -6.15
C ASP A 110 -1.91 -6.60 -4.78
N LEU A 111 -2.17 -7.91 -4.81
CA LEU A 111 -2.25 -8.71 -3.60
C LEU A 111 -0.87 -8.81 -2.95
N THR A 112 -0.85 -8.63 -1.64
CA THR A 112 0.38 -8.80 -0.86
C THR A 112 0.88 -10.23 -0.98
N GLY A 113 2.16 -10.40 -1.34
CA GLY A 113 2.77 -11.72 -1.55
C GLY A 113 2.52 -12.33 -2.94
N ALA A 114 1.93 -11.59 -3.87
CA ALA A 114 1.66 -12.06 -5.23
C ALA A 114 2.92 -12.22 -6.12
N ASP A 115 4.08 -11.80 -5.64
CA ASP A 115 5.34 -11.80 -6.39
C ASP A 115 5.97 -13.20 -6.66
N GLY A 116 5.23 -14.27 -6.38
CA GLY A 116 5.70 -15.63 -6.62
C GLY A 116 6.85 -16.10 -5.73
N SER A 117 7.33 -15.25 -4.81
CA SER A 117 8.44 -15.61 -3.89
C SER A 117 8.06 -16.70 -2.90
N GLY A 118 6.75 -16.99 -2.77
CA GLY A 118 6.25 -17.88 -1.73
C GLY A 118 6.47 -17.36 -0.32
N ASP A 119 6.83 -16.08 -0.19
CA ASP A 119 7.09 -15.45 1.10
C ASP A 119 5.79 -15.17 1.86
N PHE A 120 5.38 -16.14 2.65
CA PHE A 120 4.21 -16.03 3.53
C PHE A 120 4.34 -14.93 4.59
N ASN A 121 5.56 -14.41 4.83
CA ASN A 121 5.75 -13.25 5.70
C ASN A 121 5.04 -12.00 5.16
N ARG A 122 4.84 -11.91 3.85
CA ARG A 122 4.07 -10.81 3.25
C ARG A 122 2.58 -10.89 3.57
N ALA A 123 1.98 -12.08 3.51
CA ALA A 123 0.61 -12.28 3.96
C ALA A 123 0.46 -11.94 5.45
N ARG A 124 1.48 -12.26 6.27
CA ARG A 124 1.56 -11.84 7.66
C ARG A 124 1.53 -10.31 7.79
N ARG A 125 2.27 -9.58 6.96
CA ARG A 125 2.27 -8.11 6.97
C ARG A 125 0.89 -7.51 6.70
N SER A 126 0.09 -8.10 5.79
CA SER A 126 -1.29 -7.67 5.56
C SER A 126 -2.14 -7.76 6.82
N ILE A 127 -1.98 -8.83 7.59
CA ILE A 127 -2.69 -9.03 8.86
C ILE A 127 -2.20 -8.03 9.90
N ASP A 128 -0.90 -7.81 9.99
CA ASP A 128 -0.32 -6.85 10.93
C ASP A 128 -0.79 -5.40 10.61
N GLU A 129 -0.90 -5.04 9.33
CA GLU A 129 -1.47 -3.75 8.92
C GLU A 129 -2.95 -3.65 9.25
N LEU A 130 -3.72 -4.71 8.99
CA LEU A 130 -5.13 -4.77 9.35
C LEU A 130 -5.30 -4.59 10.87
N LEU A 131 -4.53 -5.29 11.68
CA LEU A 131 -4.59 -5.17 13.13
C LEU A 131 -4.19 -3.77 13.62
N ARG A 132 -3.19 -3.13 13.00
CA ARG A 132 -2.83 -1.74 13.30
C ARG A 132 -3.95 -0.77 12.94
N PHE A 133 -4.61 -0.98 11.81
CA PHE A 133 -5.77 -0.18 11.43
C PHE A 133 -6.92 -0.36 12.41
N LEU A 134 -7.26 -1.60 12.77
CA LEU A 134 -8.30 -1.90 13.74
C LEU A 134 -7.99 -1.31 15.12
N ALA A 135 -6.73 -1.31 15.55
CA ALA A 135 -6.31 -0.74 16.82
C ALA A 135 -6.55 0.79 16.90
N ARG A 136 -6.59 1.48 15.77
CA ARG A 136 -6.99 2.90 15.72
C ARG A 136 -8.49 3.11 15.86
N LEU A 137 -9.29 2.13 15.43
CA LEU A 137 -10.75 2.17 15.50
C LEU A 137 -11.31 1.65 16.82
N ASP A 138 -10.82 0.49 17.25
CA ASP A 138 -11.20 -0.22 18.48
C ASP A 138 -9.98 -0.96 19.06
N PRO A 139 -9.22 -0.32 19.97
CA PRO A 139 -8.03 -0.92 20.57
C PRO A 139 -8.30 -2.23 21.31
N THR A 140 -9.47 -2.35 21.94
CA THR A 140 -9.85 -3.52 22.71
C THR A 140 -10.21 -4.69 21.82
N GLY A 141 -11.04 -4.45 20.81
CA GLY A 141 -11.42 -5.43 19.79
C GLY A 141 -10.21 -5.91 19.00
N ALA A 142 -9.33 -5.00 18.58
CA ALA A 142 -8.10 -5.36 17.88
C ALA A 142 -7.18 -6.28 18.70
N ARG A 143 -7.00 -5.99 19.99
CA ARG A 143 -6.20 -6.82 20.91
C ARG A 143 -6.83 -8.20 21.10
N SER A 144 -8.14 -8.27 21.24
CA SER A 144 -8.87 -9.53 21.35
C SER A 144 -8.69 -10.39 20.09
N LEU A 145 -8.83 -9.80 18.91
CA LEU A 145 -8.61 -10.47 17.64
C LEU A 145 -7.15 -10.93 17.49
N GLN A 146 -6.18 -10.08 17.83
CA GLN A 146 -4.77 -10.42 17.78
C GLN A 146 -4.45 -11.65 18.66
N ASN A 147 -4.96 -11.69 19.89
CA ASN A 147 -4.74 -12.81 20.80
C ASN A 147 -5.40 -14.09 20.29
N ALA A 148 -6.63 -14.02 19.79
CA ALA A 148 -7.34 -15.15 19.22
C ALA A 148 -6.65 -15.72 17.98
N PHE A 149 -6.00 -14.86 17.18
CA PHE A 149 -5.37 -15.25 15.92
C PHE A 149 -3.89 -15.61 16.05
N ALA A 150 -3.24 -15.24 17.15
CA ALA A 150 -1.81 -15.49 17.39
C ALA A 150 -1.37 -16.95 17.14
N PRO A 151 -2.11 -18.00 17.56
CA PRO A 151 -1.73 -19.39 17.30
C PRO A 151 -1.70 -19.76 15.83
N PHE A 152 -2.48 -19.07 14.99
CA PHE A 152 -2.56 -19.33 13.53
C PHE A 152 -1.48 -18.58 12.76
N LEU A 153 -1.04 -17.42 13.25
CA LEU A 153 -0.04 -16.60 12.58
C LEU A 153 1.28 -17.32 12.39
N THR A 154 1.72 -18.07 13.40
CA THR A 154 2.94 -18.89 13.31
C THR A 154 2.79 -19.97 12.24
N ARG A 155 1.70 -20.72 12.28
CA ARG A 155 1.44 -21.77 11.28
C ARG A 155 1.26 -21.20 9.86
N PHE A 156 0.64 -20.03 9.76
CA PHE A 156 0.44 -19.35 8.48
C PHE A 156 1.77 -18.95 7.83
N SER A 157 2.73 -18.47 8.61
CA SER A 157 4.07 -18.12 8.12
C SER A 157 4.92 -19.34 7.74
N GLU A 158 4.69 -20.51 8.37
CA GLU A 158 5.49 -21.71 8.13
C GLU A 158 4.98 -22.55 6.98
N THR A 159 3.66 -22.64 6.80
CA THR A 159 3.05 -23.64 5.88
C THR A 159 2.23 -23.04 4.75
N GLY A 160 1.84 -21.78 4.86
CA GLY A 160 0.94 -21.10 3.94
C GLY A 160 -0.51 -21.60 3.98
N PHE A 161 -1.42 -20.75 3.50
CA PHE A 161 -2.86 -21.00 3.53
C PHE A 161 -3.27 -22.32 2.84
N PRO A 162 -2.72 -22.72 1.68
CA PRO A 162 -3.12 -23.97 1.01
C PRO A 162 -2.87 -25.23 1.83
N ARG A 163 -1.90 -25.19 2.75
CA ARG A 163 -1.55 -26.34 3.61
C ARG A 163 -2.24 -26.33 4.97
N LEU A 164 -3.04 -25.32 5.27
CA LEU A 164 -3.84 -25.30 6.48
C LEU A 164 -4.93 -26.34 6.44
N SER A 165 -5.24 -26.94 7.61
CA SER A 165 -6.41 -27.80 7.77
C SER A 165 -7.71 -26.98 7.53
N LEU A 166 -8.81 -27.67 7.23
CA LEU A 166 -10.11 -27.01 7.04
C LEU A 166 -10.48 -26.17 8.27
N VAL A 167 -10.32 -26.72 9.48
CA VAL A 167 -10.58 -26.01 10.73
C VAL A 167 -9.76 -24.72 10.86
N ALA A 168 -8.47 -24.78 10.49
CA ALA A 168 -7.62 -23.59 10.51
C ALA A 168 -8.03 -22.54 9.48
N ARG A 169 -8.47 -22.97 8.28
CA ARG A 169 -9.01 -22.06 7.26
C ARG A 169 -10.30 -21.38 7.71
N ASP A 170 -11.19 -22.12 8.38
CA ASP A 170 -12.43 -21.57 8.92
C ASP A 170 -12.13 -20.57 10.06
N SER A 171 -11.11 -20.81 10.86
CA SER A 171 -10.65 -19.85 11.88
C SER A 171 -10.12 -18.56 11.25
N VAL A 172 -9.40 -18.62 10.10
CA VAL A 172 -8.96 -17.45 9.37
C VAL A 172 -10.16 -16.67 8.84
N ARG A 173 -11.16 -17.35 8.28
CA ARG A 173 -12.41 -16.71 7.82
C ARG A 173 -13.12 -16.01 8.96
N ALA A 174 -13.32 -16.69 10.08
CA ALA A 174 -13.96 -16.12 11.26
C ALA A 174 -13.22 -14.88 11.80
N PHE A 175 -11.90 -14.88 11.73
CA PHE A 175 -11.08 -13.69 12.04
C PHE A 175 -11.38 -12.54 11.09
N LEU A 176 -11.38 -12.79 9.78
CA LEU A 176 -11.64 -11.76 8.76
C LEU A 176 -13.06 -11.20 8.90
N ASP A 177 -14.06 -12.05 9.11
CA ASP A 177 -15.44 -11.65 9.33
C ASP A 177 -15.58 -10.77 10.59
N SER A 178 -14.85 -11.13 11.66
CA SER A 178 -14.83 -10.36 12.91
C SER A 178 -14.14 -9.00 12.72
N ALA A 179 -13.05 -8.96 11.96
CA ALA A 179 -12.35 -7.71 11.61
C ALA A 179 -13.23 -6.79 10.77
N GLU A 180 -13.93 -7.33 9.77
CA GLU A 180 -14.89 -6.60 8.96
C GLU A 180 -16.03 -6.03 9.82
N ALA A 181 -16.54 -6.81 10.77
CA ALA A 181 -17.59 -6.36 11.68
C ALA A 181 -17.14 -5.17 12.55
N VAL A 182 -15.88 -5.13 12.98
CA VAL A 182 -15.31 -3.97 13.70
C VAL A 182 -15.28 -2.74 12.79
N ILE A 183 -14.79 -2.91 11.54
CA ILE A 183 -14.72 -1.80 10.58
C ILE A 183 -16.11 -1.24 10.29
N ARG A 184 -17.10 -2.10 10.07
CA ARG A 184 -18.49 -1.68 9.76
C ARG A 184 -19.17 -0.95 10.92
N ARG A 185 -18.78 -1.23 12.16
CA ARG A 185 -19.34 -0.56 13.37
C ARG A 185 -18.63 0.75 13.69
N ALA A 186 -17.41 0.94 13.19
CA ALA A 186 -16.69 2.16 13.42
C ALA A 186 -17.46 3.34 12.80
N PRO A 187 -17.67 4.44 13.55
CA PRO A 187 -18.25 5.63 12.96
C PRO A 187 -17.40 6.03 11.77
N HIS A 188 -18.02 6.21 10.61
CA HIS A 188 -17.35 6.78 9.46
C HIS A 188 -16.74 8.11 9.93
N GLN A 189 -15.44 8.11 10.15
CA GLN A 189 -14.73 9.38 10.25
C GLN A 189 -14.88 10.00 8.87
N ASN A 190 -15.93 10.84 8.74
CA ASN A 190 -15.97 11.81 7.68
C ASN A 190 -14.64 12.57 7.78
N THR A 191 -13.70 12.24 6.91
CA THR A 191 -12.59 13.13 6.58
C THR A 191 -13.21 14.26 5.76
N GLY A 192 -14.27 14.84 6.38
CA GLY A 192 -15.08 15.87 5.85
C GLY A 192 -14.36 17.17 5.97
N ASP A 193 -14.41 17.81 4.94
CA ASP A 193 -14.84 19.19 4.82
C ASP A 193 -15.26 19.81 6.15
N SER A 194 -14.32 20.49 6.75
CA SER A 194 -14.60 21.67 7.54
C SER A 194 -13.93 22.83 6.82
N SER A 195 -14.80 23.54 6.11
CA SER A 195 -14.79 24.93 5.61
C SER A 195 -13.46 25.68 5.80
#